data_9bfd8be46a213442321f96d4af9bcbf9
#
_entry.id   9bfd8be46a213442321f96d4af9bcbf9
#
_cell.length_a   1.000
_cell.length_b   1.000
_cell.length_c   1.000
_cell.angle_alpha   90.00
_cell.angle_beta   90.00
_cell.angle_gamma   90.00
#
_symmetry.space_group_name_H-M   'P 1'
#
loop_
_entity.id
_entity.type
_entity.pdbx_description
1 polymer ?
#
loop_
_entity_poly.entity_id
_entity_poly.type
_entity_poly.pdbx_seq_one_letter_code
_entity_poly.pdbx_strand_id
1 'polypeptide(L)'
;IEHLEKMKSGAIVCNIGHFDNEIQVEKMKQYPGIRHRNIKPQVDEYFFPQGHNILLLADGRLVNLGCATGHPSFVMSNSFTNQTLAQIELFTNNYEVGVYRLPKKLDEEVARLHLGKIGVKLTKLSDKQAAYIGVEKEGPYKPEHYRY
;
A
#
# COMPACT_ATOMS: atom_id res chain seq x y z
N ILE A 1 13.88 16.67 -11.23
CA ILE A 1 13.47 17.95 -11.81
C ILE A 1 13.34 17.87 -13.33
N GLU A 2 14.25 17.21 -14.03
CA GLU A 2 14.27 17.05 -15.49
C GLU A 2 12.97 16.47 -16.09
N HIS A 3 12.29 15.61 -15.33
CA HIS A 3 10.99 15.06 -15.73
C HIS A 3 9.90 16.13 -15.60
N LEU A 4 9.93 16.90 -14.50
CA LEU A 4 8.93 17.95 -14.23
C LEU A 4 8.98 19.05 -15.29
N GLU A 5 10.18 19.43 -15.73
CA GLU A 5 10.40 20.40 -16.80
C GLU A 5 9.78 20.01 -18.15
N LYS A 6 9.64 18.70 -18.40
CA LYS A 6 9.17 18.15 -19.68
C LYS A 6 7.72 17.68 -19.65
N MET A 7 7.05 17.82 -18.50
CA MET A 7 5.65 17.44 -18.39
C MET A 7 4.75 18.39 -19.17
N LYS A 8 3.63 17.85 -19.66
CA LYS A 8 2.60 18.68 -20.27
C LYS A 8 1.98 19.64 -19.25
N SER A 9 1.52 20.79 -19.72
CA SER A 9 0.79 21.75 -18.88
C SER A 9 -0.43 21.10 -18.24
N GLY A 10 -0.65 21.37 -16.95
CA GLY A 10 -1.72 20.78 -16.15
C GLY A 10 -1.48 19.34 -15.72
N ALA A 11 -0.27 18.80 -15.88
CA ALA A 11 0.05 17.47 -15.37
C ALA A 11 -0.10 17.41 -13.84
N ILE A 12 -0.72 16.34 -13.34
CA ILE A 12 -0.85 16.08 -11.91
C ILE A 12 0.31 15.18 -11.48
N VAL A 13 1.05 15.65 -10.48
CA VAL A 13 2.20 14.97 -9.89
C VAL A 13 1.87 14.61 -8.45
N CYS A 14 2.04 13.36 -8.10
CA CYS A 14 1.83 12.89 -6.73
C CYS A 14 2.73 11.69 -6.42
N ASN A 15 2.84 11.39 -5.14
CA ASN A 15 3.63 10.28 -4.62
C ASN A 15 2.80 9.45 -3.63
N ILE A 16 3.13 8.19 -3.48
CA ILE A 16 2.60 7.30 -2.44
C ILE A 16 3.70 6.90 -1.45
N GLY A 17 4.95 7.27 -1.71
CA GLY A 17 6.07 7.12 -0.79
C GLY A 17 5.91 7.97 0.46
N HIS A 18 6.54 7.53 1.54
CA HIS A 18 6.36 8.16 2.87
C HIS A 18 7.01 9.53 2.97
N PHE A 19 8.12 9.74 2.29
CA PHE A 19 8.90 10.96 2.34
C PHE A 19 8.86 11.71 0.99
N ASP A 20 9.11 13.00 1.03
CA ASP A 20 9.12 13.91 -0.12
C ASP A 20 10.43 13.89 -0.93
N ASN A 21 11.32 12.94 -0.68
CA ASN A 21 12.61 12.80 -1.37
C ASN A 21 12.53 12.03 -2.71
N GLU A 22 11.43 11.35 -2.99
CA GLU A 22 11.23 10.64 -4.27
C GLU A 22 10.90 11.61 -5.40
N ILE A 23 10.18 12.70 -5.10
CA ILE A 23 10.00 13.85 -5.98
C ILE A 23 10.92 14.96 -5.47
N GLN A 24 11.75 15.53 -6.33
CA GLN A 24 12.70 16.58 -5.96
C GLN A 24 12.00 17.94 -5.73
N VAL A 25 11.09 17.96 -4.77
CA VAL A 25 10.23 19.13 -4.48
C VAL A 25 11.06 20.35 -4.11
N GLU A 26 12.08 20.19 -3.28
CA GLU A 26 12.95 21.29 -2.89
C GLU A 26 13.70 21.90 -4.09
N LYS A 27 14.21 21.05 -4.99
CA LYS A 27 14.85 21.55 -6.23
C LYS A 27 13.84 22.27 -7.13
N MET A 28 12.60 21.79 -7.17
CA MET A 28 11.54 22.46 -7.92
C MET A 28 11.20 23.82 -7.31
N LYS A 29 11.07 23.92 -5.99
CA LYS A 29 10.80 25.19 -5.29
C LYS A 29 11.90 26.22 -5.51
N GLN A 30 13.14 25.76 -5.66
CA GLN A 30 14.33 26.61 -5.92
C GLN A 30 14.60 26.82 -7.42
N TYR A 31 13.77 26.28 -8.30
CA TYR A 31 13.99 26.38 -9.73
C TYR A 31 13.92 27.85 -10.20
N PRO A 32 14.91 28.33 -10.97
CA PRO A 32 14.95 29.74 -11.39
C PRO A 32 13.70 30.15 -12.18
N GLY A 33 13.01 31.18 -11.69
CA GLY A 33 11.80 31.70 -12.32
C GLY A 33 10.52 30.89 -12.07
N ILE A 34 10.56 29.87 -11.20
CA ILE A 34 9.33 29.16 -10.78
C ILE A 34 8.37 30.09 -10.04
N ARG A 35 7.10 29.98 -10.31
CA ARG A 35 6.03 30.65 -9.55
C ARG A 35 5.13 29.59 -8.94
N HIS A 36 4.64 29.87 -7.75
CA HIS A 36 3.80 28.97 -6.97
C HIS A 36 2.47 29.61 -6.62
N ARG A 37 1.41 28.81 -6.65
CA ARG A 37 0.08 29.16 -6.17
C ARG A 37 -0.54 27.99 -5.45
N ASN A 38 -0.94 28.17 -4.20
CA ASN A 38 -1.79 27.18 -3.53
C ASN A 38 -3.23 27.30 -4.06
N ILE A 39 -3.80 26.22 -4.58
CA ILE A 39 -5.18 26.15 -5.10
C ILE A 39 -6.16 25.86 -3.97
N LYS A 40 -5.81 24.88 -3.14
CA LYS A 40 -6.55 24.46 -1.94
C LYS A 40 -5.59 23.66 -1.04
N PRO A 41 -5.95 23.35 0.21
CA PRO A 41 -5.12 22.53 1.07
C PRO A 41 -4.60 21.26 0.36
N GLN A 42 -3.29 21.03 0.43
CA GLN A 42 -2.57 19.91 -0.18
C GLN A 42 -2.58 19.88 -1.72
N VAL A 43 -2.94 20.97 -2.40
CA VAL A 43 -2.91 21.07 -3.86
C VAL A 43 -2.24 22.36 -4.27
N ASP A 44 -1.05 22.24 -4.81
CA ASP A 44 -0.20 23.34 -5.20
C ASP A 44 0.07 23.33 -6.70
N GLU A 45 0.05 24.51 -7.30
CA GLU A 45 0.34 24.72 -8.72
C GLU A 45 1.68 25.43 -8.86
N TYR A 46 2.53 24.85 -9.68
CA TYR A 46 3.85 25.40 -10.00
C TYR A 46 3.92 25.75 -11.48
N PHE A 47 4.27 27.00 -11.78
CA PHE A 47 4.41 27.52 -13.13
C PHE A 47 5.89 27.60 -13.50
N PHE A 48 6.29 26.83 -14.48
CA PHE A 48 7.63 26.85 -15.02
C PHE A 48 7.84 28.03 -15.99
N PRO A 49 9.05 28.62 -16.04
CA PRO A 49 9.32 29.75 -16.93
C PRO A 49 9.19 29.39 -18.42
N GLN A 50 9.21 28.11 -18.78
CA GLN A 50 8.97 27.61 -20.13
C GLN A 50 7.50 27.71 -20.56
N GLY A 51 6.58 28.14 -19.68
CA GLY A 51 5.19 28.42 -20.00
C GLY A 51 4.20 27.31 -19.67
N HIS A 52 4.65 26.18 -19.11
CA HIS A 52 3.76 25.11 -18.62
C HIS A 52 3.62 25.16 -17.09
N ASN A 53 2.60 24.50 -16.59
CA ASN A 53 2.35 24.35 -15.16
C ASN A 53 2.12 22.88 -14.79
N ILE A 54 2.38 22.55 -13.55
CA ILE A 54 2.04 21.25 -12.96
C ILE A 54 1.27 21.45 -11.66
N LEU A 55 0.48 20.44 -11.28
CA LEU A 55 -0.24 20.35 -10.02
C LEU A 55 0.45 19.34 -9.12
N LEU A 56 1.05 19.79 -8.02
CA LEU A 56 1.67 18.93 -7.03
C LEU A 56 0.68 18.64 -5.92
N LEU A 57 0.45 17.36 -5.62
CA LEU A 57 -0.44 16.93 -4.54
C LEU A 57 0.35 16.53 -3.30
N ALA A 58 -0.19 16.87 -2.13
CA ALA A 58 0.34 16.52 -0.80
C ALA A 58 1.82 16.90 -0.61
N ASP A 59 2.29 17.97 -1.28
CA ASP A 59 3.68 18.42 -1.25
C ASP A 59 4.70 17.30 -1.55
N GLY A 60 4.33 16.38 -2.45
CA GLY A 60 5.18 15.24 -2.83
C GLY A 60 5.24 14.10 -1.81
N ARG A 61 4.39 14.11 -0.78
CA ARG A 61 4.28 13.05 0.23
C ARG A 61 3.11 12.12 -0.07
N LEU A 62 2.72 11.29 0.90
CA LEU A 62 1.63 10.33 0.81
C LEU A 62 0.31 10.97 0.36
N VAL A 63 0.01 10.89 -0.93
CA VAL A 63 -1.20 11.51 -1.52
C VAL A 63 -2.49 10.90 -0.98
N ASN A 64 -2.49 9.63 -0.64
CA ASN A 64 -3.66 8.93 -0.08
C ASN A 64 -4.05 9.45 1.31
N LEU A 65 -3.11 10.01 2.06
CA LEU A 65 -3.36 10.63 3.36
C LEU A 65 -3.58 12.14 3.24
N GLY A 66 -2.80 12.82 2.40
CA GLY A 66 -2.89 14.27 2.24
C GLY A 66 -4.09 14.74 1.43
N CYS A 67 -4.47 14.00 0.38
CA CYS A 67 -5.53 14.37 -0.55
C CYS A 67 -6.74 13.42 -0.54
N ALA A 68 -6.72 12.37 0.29
CA ALA A 68 -7.80 11.40 0.45
C ALA A 68 -7.93 10.96 1.92
N THR A 69 -8.64 9.89 2.18
CA THR A 69 -8.95 9.42 3.54
C THR A 69 -8.07 8.26 4.01
N GLY A 70 -7.05 7.89 3.24
CA GLY A 70 -6.21 6.73 3.50
C GLY A 70 -6.94 5.40 3.28
N HIS A 71 -6.40 4.32 3.85
CA HIS A 71 -7.04 3.01 3.80
C HIS A 71 -8.19 2.90 4.82
N PRO A 72 -9.29 2.24 4.47
CA PRO A 72 -10.38 1.97 5.41
C PRO A 72 -9.88 1.15 6.62
N SER A 73 -10.43 1.45 7.80
CA SER A 73 -10.05 0.75 9.05
C SER A 73 -10.21 -0.77 8.96
N PHE A 74 -11.22 -1.26 8.24
CA PHE A 74 -11.43 -2.69 8.03
C PHE A 74 -10.26 -3.33 7.25
N VAL A 75 -9.75 -2.65 6.23
CA VAL A 75 -8.58 -3.15 5.45
C VAL A 75 -7.34 -3.17 6.34
N MET A 76 -7.10 -2.10 7.10
CA MET A 76 -5.95 -2.02 8.01
C MET A 76 -6.05 -3.00 9.17
N SER A 77 -7.26 -3.37 9.61
CA SER A 77 -7.46 -4.40 10.62
C SER A 77 -6.87 -5.75 10.19
N ASN A 78 -6.96 -6.12 8.91
CA ASN A 78 -6.30 -7.33 8.40
C ASN A 78 -4.77 -7.25 8.55
N SER A 79 -4.19 -6.12 8.22
CA SER A 79 -2.75 -5.90 8.37
C SER A 79 -2.29 -5.97 9.83
N PHE A 80 -3.02 -5.32 10.74
CA PHE A 80 -2.69 -5.34 12.18
C PHE A 80 -2.88 -6.73 12.79
N THR A 81 -3.90 -7.46 12.39
CA THR A 81 -4.10 -8.84 12.83
C THR A 81 -2.94 -9.73 12.37
N ASN A 82 -2.50 -9.57 11.13
CA ASN A 82 -1.34 -10.31 10.61
C ASN A 82 -0.06 -9.99 11.41
N GLN A 83 0.18 -8.72 11.72
CA GLN A 83 1.31 -8.29 12.55
C GLN A 83 1.24 -8.90 13.97
N THR A 84 0.05 -8.91 14.56
CA THR A 84 -0.16 -9.50 15.90
C THR A 84 0.09 -11.02 15.88
N LEU A 85 -0.45 -11.73 14.89
CA LEU A 85 -0.23 -13.17 14.75
C LEU A 85 1.25 -13.49 14.48
N ALA A 86 1.95 -12.64 13.72
CA ALA A 86 3.38 -12.78 13.49
C ALA A 86 4.19 -12.67 14.81
N GLN A 87 3.83 -11.73 15.67
CA GLN A 87 4.49 -11.56 16.97
C GLN A 87 4.22 -12.78 17.88
N ILE A 88 2.99 -13.28 17.91
CA ILE A 88 2.64 -14.48 18.65
C ILE A 88 3.45 -15.67 18.15
N GLU A 89 3.52 -15.86 16.84
CA GLU A 89 4.28 -16.95 16.20
C GLU A 89 5.76 -16.89 16.59
N LEU A 90 6.39 -15.72 16.50
CA LEU A 90 7.80 -15.52 16.85
C LEU A 90 8.06 -15.73 18.35
N PHE A 91 7.10 -15.37 19.20
CA PHE A 91 7.25 -15.52 20.66
C PHE A 91 7.05 -16.96 21.13
N THR A 92 6.17 -17.70 20.46
CA THR A 92 5.79 -19.07 20.88
C THR A 92 6.66 -20.16 20.24
N ASN A 93 7.41 -19.84 19.20
CA ASN A 93 8.29 -20.78 18.49
C ASN A 93 9.74 -20.31 18.53
N ASN A 94 10.67 -21.27 18.44
CA ASN A 94 12.08 -20.97 18.41
C ASN A 94 12.53 -20.74 16.97
N TYR A 95 12.92 -19.50 16.67
CA TYR A 95 13.49 -19.10 15.40
C TYR A 95 14.96 -18.70 15.61
N GLU A 96 15.83 -19.18 14.74
CA GLU A 96 17.18 -18.64 14.65
C GLU A 96 17.14 -17.21 14.10
N VAL A 97 18.23 -16.45 14.31
CA VAL A 97 18.32 -15.09 13.76
C VAL A 97 18.30 -15.14 12.23
N GLY A 98 17.27 -14.55 11.61
CA GLY A 98 17.10 -14.62 10.16
C GLY A 98 15.82 -13.93 9.68
N VAL A 99 15.56 -14.06 8.38
CA VAL A 99 14.33 -13.59 7.74
C VAL A 99 13.47 -14.79 7.37
N TYR A 100 12.28 -14.84 7.89
CA TYR A 100 11.36 -15.95 7.70
C TYR A 100 10.07 -15.49 7.02
N ARG A 101 9.47 -16.40 6.28
CA ARG A 101 8.11 -16.23 5.76
C ARG A 101 7.15 -16.85 6.75
N LEU A 102 6.09 -16.12 7.08
CA LEU A 102 5.05 -16.63 7.97
C LEU A 102 4.36 -17.87 7.38
N PRO A 103 3.96 -18.82 8.23
CA PRO A 103 3.14 -19.95 7.80
C PRO A 103 1.84 -19.49 7.12
N LYS A 104 1.50 -20.11 5.98
CA LYS A 104 0.27 -19.80 5.21
C LYS A 104 -1.00 -19.88 6.05
N LYS A 105 -1.00 -20.75 7.05
CA LYS A 105 -2.11 -20.93 7.98
C LYS A 105 -2.44 -19.64 8.75
N LEU A 106 -1.44 -18.82 9.09
CA LEU A 106 -1.67 -17.55 9.79
C LEU A 106 -2.37 -16.53 8.89
N ASP A 107 -1.98 -16.48 7.62
CA ASP A 107 -2.62 -15.62 6.63
C ASP A 107 -4.11 -15.98 6.44
N GLU A 108 -4.42 -17.27 6.41
CA GLU A 108 -5.81 -17.77 6.36
C GLU A 108 -6.60 -17.46 7.63
N GLU A 109 -5.96 -17.50 8.79
CA GLU A 109 -6.60 -17.13 10.05
C GLU A 109 -6.98 -15.65 10.09
N VAL A 110 -6.14 -14.76 9.54
CA VAL A 110 -6.49 -13.35 9.35
C VAL A 110 -7.78 -13.21 8.55
N ALA A 111 -7.90 -13.91 7.44
CA ALA A 111 -9.13 -13.90 6.63
C ALA A 111 -10.34 -14.43 7.42
N ARG A 112 -10.19 -15.55 8.11
CA ARG A 112 -11.24 -16.18 8.90
C ARG A 112 -11.80 -15.26 9.98
N LEU A 113 -10.94 -14.56 10.70
CA LEU A 113 -11.32 -13.60 11.74
C LEU A 113 -12.12 -12.41 11.19
N HIS A 114 -11.94 -12.05 9.93
CA HIS A 114 -12.60 -10.91 9.31
C HIS A 114 -13.85 -11.23 8.51
N LEU A 115 -13.98 -12.46 7.98
CA LEU A 115 -15.09 -12.84 7.11
C LEU A 115 -16.48 -12.70 7.78
N GLY A 116 -16.58 -13.07 9.05
CA GLY A 116 -17.82 -12.93 9.81
C GLY A 116 -18.32 -11.49 9.91
N LYS A 117 -17.41 -10.51 9.96
CA LYS A 117 -17.75 -9.10 10.06
C LYS A 117 -18.46 -8.57 8.81
N ILE A 118 -18.16 -9.12 7.66
CA ILE A 118 -18.78 -8.76 6.38
C ILE A 118 -19.85 -9.74 5.91
N GLY A 119 -20.29 -10.65 6.80
CA GLY A 119 -21.35 -11.61 6.51
C GLY A 119 -20.95 -12.73 5.53
N VAL A 120 -19.67 -12.93 5.30
CA VAL A 120 -19.14 -13.96 4.40
C VAL A 120 -18.86 -15.25 5.19
N LYS A 121 -19.22 -16.38 4.60
CA LYS A 121 -18.91 -17.70 5.12
C LYS A 121 -17.85 -18.36 4.24
N LEU A 122 -16.76 -18.82 4.85
CA LEU A 122 -15.75 -19.59 4.15
C LEU A 122 -16.35 -20.93 3.70
N THR A 123 -16.17 -21.30 2.45
CA THR A 123 -16.60 -22.59 1.90
C THR A 123 -15.85 -23.72 2.56
N LYS A 124 -16.58 -24.74 3.01
CA LYS A 124 -15.99 -26.01 3.44
C LYS A 124 -15.87 -26.93 2.24
N LEU A 125 -14.64 -27.27 1.88
CA LEU A 125 -14.38 -28.15 0.75
C LEU A 125 -14.82 -29.58 1.06
N SER A 126 -15.43 -30.26 0.08
CA SER A 126 -15.55 -31.71 0.07
C SER A 126 -14.20 -32.34 -0.32
N ASP A 127 -14.03 -33.64 -0.01
CA ASP A 127 -12.79 -34.33 -0.38
C ASP A 127 -12.56 -34.34 -1.90
N LYS A 128 -13.63 -34.42 -2.70
CA LYS A 128 -13.57 -34.32 -4.16
C LYS A 128 -13.12 -32.94 -4.63
N GLN A 129 -13.59 -31.87 -4.00
CA GLN A 129 -13.19 -30.50 -4.33
C GLN A 129 -11.72 -30.25 -3.96
N ALA A 130 -11.32 -30.64 -2.76
CA ALA A 130 -9.94 -30.51 -2.30
C ALA A 130 -8.97 -31.26 -3.23
N ALA A 131 -9.28 -32.51 -3.57
CA ALA A 131 -8.48 -33.28 -4.52
C ALA A 131 -8.43 -32.67 -5.92
N TYR A 132 -9.55 -32.12 -6.41
CA TYR A 132 -9.60 -31.48 -7.73
C TYR A 132 -8.70 -30.24 -7.84
N ILE A 133 -8.68 -29.40 -6.79
CA ILE A 133 -7.85 -28.19 -6.78
C ILE A 133 -6.44 -28.41 -6.19
N GLY A 134 -6.14 -29.62 -5.71
CA GLY A 134 -4.81 -29.99 -5.23
C GLY A 134 -4.41 -29.35 -3.89
N VAL A 135 -5.37 -29.19 -2.97
CA VAL A 135 -5.11 -28.63 -1.63
C VAL A 135 -5.62 -29.56 -0.55
N GLU A 136 -5.12 -29.38 0.67
CA GLU A 136 -5.69 -30.04 1.84
C GLU A 136 -7.09 -29.49 2.16
N LYS A 137 -7.99 -30.33 2.66
CA LYS A 137 -9.37 -29.96 2.97
C LYS A 137 -9.48 -28.80 3.99
N GLU A 138 -8.59 -28.79 4.96
CA GLU A 138 -8.53 -27.80 6.03
C GLU A 138 -7.46 -26.72 5.79
N GLY A 139 -6.91 -26.69 4.58
CA GLY A 139 -5.85 -25.75 4.20
C GLY A 139 -4.43 -26.23 4.57
N PRO A 140 -3.42 -25.49 4.27
CA PRO A 140 -3.49 -24.18 3.62
C PRO A 140 -3.91 -24.26 2.14
N TYR A 141 -4.69 -23.26 1.69
CA TYR A 141 -5.24 -23.22 0.33
C TYR A 141 -4.33 -22.53 -0.67
N LYS A 142 -3.28 -21.86 -0.20
CA LYS A 142 -2.24 -21.26 -1.03
C LYS A 142 -1.08 -22.23 -1.21
N PRO A 143 -0.63 -22.51 -2.45
CA PRO A 143 0.54 -23.37 -2.68
C PRO A 143 1.82 -22.74 -2.15
N GLU A 144 2.83 -23.57 -1.85
CA GLU A 144 4.12 -23.17 -1.27
C GLU A 144 4.85 -22.09 -2.07
N HIS A 145 4.75 -22.13 -3.41
CA HIS A 145 5.40 -21.16 -4.28
C HIS A 145 4.71 -19.78 -4.28
N TYR A 146 3.51 -19.67 -3.74
CA TYR A 146 2.81 -18.40 -3.64
C TYR A 146 3.46 -17.53 -2.56
N ARG A 147 3.96 -16.39 -2.96
CA ARG A 147 4.78 -15.54 -2.10
C ARG A 147 4.01 -14.56 -1.22
N TYR A 148 2.70 -14.39 -1.51
CA TYR A 148 1.86 -13.41 -0.80
C TYR A 148 0.68 -14.07 -0.12
#